data_ecb16975457a7a786031dde4efbc5925
#
_entry.id   ecb16975457a7a786031dde4efbc5925
#
_cell.length_a   1.000
_cell.length_b   1.000
_cell.length_c   1.000
_cell.angle_alpha   90.00
_cell.angle_beta   90.00
_cell.angle_gamma   90.00
#
_symmetry.space_group_name_H-M   'P 1'
#
loop_
_entity.id
_entity.type
_entity.pdbx_description
1 polymer ?
#
loop_
_entity_poly.entity_id
_entity_poly.type
_entity_poly.pdbx_seq_one_letter_code
_entity_poly.pdbx_strand_id
1 'polypeptide(L)'
;DLGGHISTYSSSATLYEVGFNHFFRGGENSLSDMIYYQGHSSPGIYARSFLEGVFSETNLDNFRQEIDGEGLSSYPHPWLMPNYWQFPTVSMGLGPIMSIYQAHVMKYLEQRKLLEFDQNRKIWMFCGDGEMDEPESLGAISLAAREKLDNLIFVVNCNLQRLDGPVRGNSRIATELAAIFKAAGWNVINLIWGRKWDKLFRKDTKGALRWIINNTVDGEYQNFKAKGGAYTRKHFFGKHPDAFELVKDMTDEEIEELNRGGHDPLKI
;
A
#
# COMPACT_ATOMS: atom_id res chain seq x y z
N ASP A 1 -11.32 20.85 -4.07
CA ASP A 1 -11.23 19.39 -4.00
C ASP A 1 -10.70 18.99 -2.63
N LEU A 2 -11.61 18.50 -1.79
CA LEU A 2 -11.29 18.17 -0.41
C LEU A 2 -11.43 16.66 -0.20
N GLY A 3 -10.32 16.03 0.21
CA GLY A 3 -10.29 14.67 0.75
C GLY A 3 -10.59 13.54 -0.25
N GLY A 4 -10.06 12.36 0.03
CA GLY A 4 -10.22 11.11 -0.72
C GLY A 4 -9.78 11.18 -2.19
N HIS A 5 -8.87 10.34 -2.62
CA HIS A 5 -8.35 10.41 -4.00
C HIS A 5 -8.53 9.07 -4.73
N ILE A 6 -9.27 9.09 -5.83
CA ILE A 6 -9.45 7.92 -6.71
C ILE A 6 -8.09 7.40 -7.19
N SER A 7 -7.14 8.29 -7.49
CA SER A 7 -5.78 7.90 -7.90
C SER A 7 -5.03 7.12 -6.82
N THR A 8 -5.21 7.46 -5.55
CA THR A 8 -4.61 6.72 -4.43
C THR A 8 -5.20 5.31 -4.36
N TYR A 9 -6.52 5.18 -4.46
CA TYR A 9 -7.14 3.87 -4.51
C TYR A 9 -6.69 3.07 -5.74
N SER A 10 -6.64 3.68 -6.92
CA SER A 10 -6.20 3.01 -8.15
C SER A 10 -4.80 2.40 -8.02
N SER A 11 -3.90 3.05 -7.27
CA SER A 11 -2.55 2.52 -7.02
C SER A 11 -2.52 1.35 -6.05
N SER A 12 -3.52 1.20 -5.18
CA SER A 12 -3.61 0.18 -4.13
C SER A 12 -4.77 -0.81 -4.32
N ALA A 13 -5.60 -0.62 -5.36
CA ALA A 13 -6.83 -1.40 -5.56
C ALA A 13 -6.57 -2.92 -5.54
N THR A 14 -5.56 -3.40 -6.25
CA THR A 14 -5.23 -4.83 -6.28
C THR A 14 -4.81 -5.34 -4.90
N LEU A 15 -4.10 -4.53 -4.09
CA LEU A 15 -3.73 -4.89 -2.72
C LEU A 15 -4.98 -5.06 -1.85
N TYR A 16 -5.92 -4.12 -1.91
CA TYR A 16 -7.18 -4.22 -1.17
C TYR A 16 -8.03 -5.39 -1.65
N GLU A 17 -8.20 -5.56 -2.97
CA GLU A 17 -9.02 -6.65 -3.51
C GLU A 17 -8.47 -8.03 -3.15
N VAL A 18 -7.17 -8.23 -3.21
CA VAL A 18 -6.55 -9.48 -2.76
C VAL A 18 -6.70 -9.63 -1.24
N GLY A 19 -6.56 -8.55 -0.48
CA GLY A 19 -6.82 -8.52 0.95
C GLY A 19 -8.23 -8.98 1.31
N PHE A 20 -9.24 -8.36 0.70
CA PHE A 20 -10.65 -8.69 0.93
C PHE A 20 -11.02 -10.12 0.53
N ASN A 21 -10.49 -10.60 -0.58
CA ASN A 21 -10.89 -11.90 -1.12
C ASN A 21 -10.11 -13.08 -0.53
N HIS A 22 -8.92 -12.87 0.05
CA HIS A 22 -8.03 -13.96 0.42
C HIS A 22 -7.41 -13.87 1.81
N PHE A 23 -7.33 -12.70 2.41
CA PHE A 23 -6.57 -12.52 3.65
C PHE A 23 -7.37 -11.97 4.82
N PHE A 24 -8.21 -10.94 4.59
CA PHE A 24 -8.94 -10.31 5.68
C PHE A 24 -10.04 -11.24 6.18
N ARG A 25 -10.06 -11.46 7.47
CA ARG A 25 -11.10 -12.24 8.11
C ARG A 25 -12.20 -11.30 8.60
N GLY A 26 -13.38 -11.43 8.02
CA GLY A 26 -14.59 -10.77 8.44
C GLY A 26 -15.36 -11.59 9.48
N GLY A 27 -16.40 -11.00 10.06
CA GLY A 27 -17.31 -11.67 10.99
C GLY A 27 -17.96 -10.69 11.95
N GLU A 28 -19.06 -11.11 12.57
CA GLU A 28 -19.86 -10.29 13.48
C GLU A 28 -19.27 -10.17 14.89
N ASN A 29 -18.11 -10.76 15.17
CA ASN A 29 -17.58 -10.87 16.52
C ASN A 29 -16.13 -10.37 16.64
N SER A 30 -15.63 -10.40 17.88
CA SER A 30 -14.23 -10.09 18.27
C SER A 30 -13.14 -10.86 17.51
N LEU A 31 -13.49 -11.67 16.54
CA LEU A 31 -12.59 -12.52 15.74
C LEU A 31 -12.19 -11.91 14.41
N SER A 32 -12.89 -10.86 13.95
CA SER A 32 -12.53 -10.19 12.68
C SER A 32 -11.21 -9.42 12.77
N ASP A 33 -10.48 -9.39 11.66
CA ASP A 33 -9.28 -8.57 11.56
C ASP A 33 -9.61 -7.08 11.69
N MET A 34 -8.63 -6.30 12.10
CA MET A 34 -8.73 -4.84 12.17
C MET A 34 -7.97 -4.23 11.00
N ILE A 35 -8.60 -3.31 10.26
CA ILE A 35 -7.98 -2.73 9.08
C ILE A 35 -7.92 -1.22 9.23
N TYR A 36 -6.70 -0.69 9.25
CA TYR A 36 -6.42 0.72 9.13
C TYR A 36 -6.25 1.04 7.64
N TYR A 37 -7.32 1.48 7.01
CA TYR A 37 -7.29 1.86 5.60
C TYR A 37 -6.49 3.15 5.41
N GLN A 38 -5.72 3.24 4.33
CA GLN A 38 -5.12 4.52 3.96
C GLN A 38 -6.24 5.55 3.72
N GLY A 39 -6.24 6.65 4.46
CA GLY A 39 -7.35 7.60 4.45
C GLY A 39 -7.71 8.13 3.06
N HIS A 40 -6.72 8.40 2.23
CA HIS A 40 -6.91 8.87 0.86
C HIS A 40 -7.55 7.83 -0.09
N SER A 41 -7.59 6.56 0.29
CA SER A 41 -8.21 5.48 -0.48
C SER A 41 -9.72 5.31 -0.21
N SER A 42 -10.30 6.08 0.71
CA SER A 42 -11.70 5.97 1.13
C SER A 42 -12.72 5.89 -0.03
N PRO A 43 -12.60 6.64 -1.15
CA PRO A 43 -13.58 6.55 -2.23
C PRO A 43 -13.71 5.14 -2.81
N GLY A 44 -12.62 4.41 -2.95
CA GLY A 44 -12.66 3.04 -3.46
C GLY A 44 -13.22 2.04 -2.44
N ILE A 45 -12.98 2.28 -1.14
CA ILE A 45 -13.58 1.45 -0.09
C ILE A 45 -15.10 1.65 -0.05
N TYR A 46 -15.58 2.88 -0.20
CA TYR A 46 -17.02 3.16 -0.33
C TYR A 46 -17.62 2.51 -1.58
N ALA A 47 -16.94 2.62 -2.74
CA ALA A 47 -17.39 1.99 -3.97
C ALA A 47 -17.52 0.47 -3.82
N ARG A 48 -16.55 -0.18 -3.18
CA ARG A 48 -16.64 -1.61 -2.88
C ARG A 48 -17.84 -1.91 -1.96
N SER A 49 -18.00 -1.18 -0.88
CA SER A 49 -19.11 -1.39 0.06
C SER A 49 -20.48 -1.13 -0.59
N PHE A 50 -20.56 -0.22 -1.54
CA PHE A 50 -21.76 -0.05 -2.37
C PHE A 50 -22.06 -1.31 -3.19
N LEU A 51 -21.05 -1.89 -3.85
CA LEU A 51 -21.22 -3.14 -4.62
C LEU A 51 -21.60 -4.33 -3.72
N GLU A 52 -21.23 -4.29 -2.45
CA GLU A 52 -21.63 -5.27 -1.42
C GLU A 52 -23.01 -4.97 -0.80
N GLY A 53 -23.67 -3.90 -1.22
CA GLY A 53 -25.01 -3.54 -0.75
C GLY A 53 -25.03 -2.83 0.61
N VAL A 54 -23.89 -2.36 1.12
CA VAL A 54 -23.79 -1.63 2.39
C VAL A 54 -24.31 -0.20 2.25
N PHE A 55 -24.06 0.44 1.12
CA PHE A 55 -24.48 1.81 0.80
C PHE A 55 -25.45 1.85 -0.36
N SER A 56 -26.29 2.89 -0.37
CA SER A 56 -27.18 3.23 -1.47
C SER A 56 -26.51 4.20 -2.46
N GLU A 57 -27.12 4.37 -3.65
CA GLU A 57 -26.72 5.42 -4.60
C GLU A 57 -26.79 6.81 -3.96
N THR A 58 -27.84 7.08 -3.17
CA THR A 58 -28.00 8.36 -2.45
C THR A 58 -26.82 8.63 -1.50
N ASN A 59 -26.30 7.60 -0.82
CA ASN A 59 -25.11 7.77 0.01
C ASN A 59 -23.88 8.17 -0.83
N LEU A 60 -23.71 7.58 -2.02
CA LEU A 60 -22.60 7.91 -2.91
C LEU A 60 -22.75 9.31 -3.52
N ASP A 61 -23.96 9.69 -3.91
CA ASP A 61 -24.25 11.02 -4.44
C ASP A 61 -23.95 12.12 -3.43
N ASN A 62 -24.15 11.82 -2.14
CA ASN A 62 -23.84 12.70 -1.03
C ASN A 62 -22.43 12.52 -0.46
N PHE A 63 -21.50 11.95 -1.23
CA PHE A 63 -20.11 11.87 -0.81
C PHE A 63 -19.53 13.26 -0.51
N ARG A 64 -18.91 13.43 0.66
CA ARG A 64 -18.41 14.71 1.19
C ARG A 64 -19.49 15.71 1.60
N GLN A 65 -20.71 15.24 1.81
CA GLN A 65 -21.83 16.07 2.28
C GLN A 65 -22.41 15.53 3.59
N GLU A 66 -21.54 15.06 4.45
CA GLU A 66 -21.88 14.43 5.75
C GLU A 66 -22.52 15.39 6.76
N ILE A 67 -22.47 16.71 6.54
CA ILE A 67 -23.02 17.72 7.45
C ILE A 67 -24.54 17.56 7.58
N ASP A 68 -25.21 17.18 6.51
CA ASP A 68 -26.66 16.99 6.48
C ASP A 68 -27.07 15.57 6.97
N GLY A 69 -26.14 14.76 7.43
CA GLY A 69 -26.37 13.50 8.12
C GLY A 69 -26.58 12.26 7.24
N GLU A 70 -26.62 12.39 5.91
CA GLU A 70 -26.85 11.28 5.00
C GLU A 70 -25.68 10.99 4.04
N GLY A 71 -24.61 11.78 4.11
CA GLY A 71 -23.47 11.68 3.23
C GLY A 71 -22.36 10.79 3.77
N LEU A 72 -21.45 10.41 2.88
CA LEU A 72 -20.23 9.70 3.24
C LEU A 72 -19.11 10.69 3.53
N SER A 73 -18.38 10.48 4.62
CA SER A 73 -17.27 11.33 5.01
C SER A 73 -16.13 11.27 3.99
N SER A 74 -15.42 12.37 3.81
CA SER A 74 -14.28 12.48 2.88
C SER A 74 -13.18 11.48 3.17
N TYR A 75 -13.02 11.12 4.47
CA TYR A 75 -12.01 10.23 4.99
C TYR A 75 -12.59 9.31 6.06
N PRO A 76 -11.91 8.24 6.45
CA PRO A 76 -12.29 7.43 7.59
C PRO A 76 -12.49 8.30 8.85
N HIS A 77 -13.73 8.42 9.28
CA HIS A 77 -14.12 9.28 10.39
C HIS A 77 -15.13 8.60 11.31
N PRO A 78 -14.68 7.93 12.40
CA PRO A 78 -15.55 7.17 13.29
C PRO A 78 -16.65 7.97 13.98
N TRP A 79 -16.47 9.28 14.16
CA TRP A 79 -17.51 10.14 14.76
C TRP A 79 -18.64 10.47 13.78
N LEU A 80 -18.32 10.67 12.50
CA LEU A 80 -19.33 10.93 11.47
C LEU A 80 -20.00 9.65 10.97
N MET A 81 -19.26 8.53 10.98
CA MET A 81 -19.75 7.24 10.52
C MET A 81 -19.38 6.12 11.53
N PRO A 82 -19.96 6.17 12.76
CA PRO A 82 -19.57 5.28 13.86
C PRO A 82 -19.88 3.80 13.61
N ASN A 83 -20.84 3.50 12.76
CA ASN A 83 -21.21 2.12 12.40
C ASN A 83 -20.41 1.56 11.21
N TYR A 84 -19.52 2.35 10.64
CA TYR A 84 -18.75 1.95 9.46
C TYR A 84 -17.25 2.03 9.68
N TRP A 85 -16.72 3.21 10.07
CA TRP A 85 -15.29 3.39 10.30
C TRP A 85 -14.91 3.08 11.75
N GLN A 86 -13.92 2.21 11.93
CA GLN A 86 -13.36 1.92 13.25
C GLN A 86 -12.22 2.87 13.63
N PHE A 87 -11.42 3.32 12.66
CA PHE A 87 -10.20 4.07 12.90
C PHE A 87 -10.13 5.35 12.06
N PRO A 88 -9.73 6.49 12.66
CA PRO A 88 -9.47 7.71 11.92
C PRO A 88 -8.06 7.66 11.33
N THR A 89 -7.94 7.56 10.00
CA THR A 89 -6.64 7.38 9.33
C THR A 89 -6.27 8.53 8.39
N VAL A 90 -6.98 9.65 8.45
CA VAL A 90 -6.77 10.77 7.55
C VAL A 90 -5.50 11.56 7.87
N SER A 91 -5.18 11.75 9.14
CA SER A 91 -3.94 12.42 9.55
C SER A 91 -2.78 11.47 9.31
N MET A 92 -1.96 11.81 8.30
CA MET A 92 -0.80 11.01 7.94
C MET A 92 0.14 10.82 9.14
N GLY A 93 0.60 9.59 9.32
CA GLY A 93 1.42 9.16 10.45
C GLY A 93 0.63 8.64 11.65
N LEU A 94 -0.59 9.10 11.90
CA LEU A 94 -1.37 8.62 13.03
C LEU A 94 -1.88 7.19 12.86
N GLY A 95 -2.27 6.79 11.65
CA GLY A 95 -2.65 5.41 11.36
C GLY A 95 -1.54 4.41 11.71
N PRO A 96 -0.33 4.58 11.18
CA PRO A 96 0.83 3.75 11.53
C PRO A 96 1.07 3.61 13.03
N ILE A 97 1.20 4.72 13.76
CA ILE A 97 1.49 4.67 15.20
C ILE A 97 0.34 4.08 16.02
N MET A 98 -0.91 4.42 15.69
CA MET A 98 -2.09 3.88 16.36
C MET A 98 -2.22 2.38 16.16
N SER A 99 -1.93 1.84 14.97
CA SER A 99 -1.96 0.42 14.70
C SER A 99 -0.94 -0.37 15.53
N ILE A 100 0.23 0.21 15.77
CA ILE A 100 1.26 -0.35 16.66
C ILE A 100 0.75 -0.40 18.11
N TYR A 101 0.20 0.70 18.60
CA TYR A 101 -0.37 0.72 19.97
C TYR A 101 -1.59 -0.20 20.11
N GLN A 102 -2.44 -0.29 19.09
CA GLN A 102 -3.55 -1.25 19.08
C GLN A 102 -3.05 -2.69 19.20
N ALA A 103 -2.04 -3.06 18.41
CA ALA A 103 -1.45 -4.39 18.48
C ALA A 103 -0.82 -4.68 19.86
N HIS A 104 -0.13 -3.70 20.42
CA HIS A 104 0.49 -3.80 21.73
C HIS A 104 -0.56 -3.97 22.84
N VAL A 105 -1.60 -3.14 22.85
CA VAL A 105 -2.68 -3.21 23.86
C VAL A 105 -3.42 -4.53 23.76
N MET A 106 -3.69 -5.04 22.56
CA MET A 106 -4.33 -6.37 22.39
C MET A 106 -3.49 -7.47 23.04
N LYS A 107 -2.18 -7.51 22.78
CA LYS A 107 -1.30 -8.49 23.43
C LYS A 107 -1.22 -8.31 24.95
N TYR A 108 -1.21 -7.08 25.42
CA TYR A 108 -1.25 -6.78 26.84
C TYR A 108 -2.51 -7.34 27.51
N LEU A 109 -3.68 -7.08 26.93
CA LEU A 109 -4.97 -7.56 27.45
C LEU A 109 -5.07 -9.10 27.43
N GLU A 110 -4.55 -9.73 26.38
CA GLU A 110 -4.48 -11.19 26.26
C GLU A 110 -3.58 -11.79 27.36
N GLN A 111 -2.37 -11.26 27.51
CA GLN A 111 -1.42 -11.72 28.54
C GLN A 111 -1.95 -11.52 29.96
N ARG A 112 -2.75 -10.47 30.17
CA ARG A 112 -3.44 -10.23 31.46
C ARG A 112 -4.69 -11.05 31.65
N LYS A 113 -5.10 -11.84 30.64
CA LYS A 113 -6.37 -12.61 30.63
C LYS A 113 -7.60 -11.73 30.86
N LEU A 114 -7.56 -10.49 30.43
CA LEU A 114 -8.67 -9.53 30.51
C LEU A 114 -9.61 -9.67 29.32
N LEU A 115 -9.09 -10.10 28.18
CA LEU A 115 -9.85 -10.41 26.98
C LEU A 115 -9.24 -11.65 26.32
N GLU A 116 -10.12 -12.50 25.78
CA GLU A 116 -9.70 -13.59 24.90
C GLU A 116 -9.77 -13.07 23.46
N PHE A 117 -8.62 -13.11 22.79
CA PHE A 117 -8.52 -12.82 21.37
C PHE A 117 -8.19 -14.10 20.59
N ASP A 118 -8.70 -14.20 19.38
CA ASP A 118 -8.17 -15.20 18.45
C ASP A 118 -6.71 -14.86 18.15
N GLN A 119 -5.80 -15.78 18.44
CA GLN A 119 -4.36 -15.62 18.20
C GLN A 119 -4.02 -15.35 16.71
N ASN A 120 -4.96 -15.71 15.82
CA ASN A 120 -4.80 -15.45 14.39
C ASN A 120 -5.33 -14.08 13.98
N ARG A 121 -5.96 -13.31 14.86
CA ARG A 121 -6.47 -11.98 14.57
C ARG A 121 -5.35 -11.05 14.20
N LYS A 122 -5.46 -10.39 13.04
CA LYS A 122 -4.43 -9.47 12.53
C LYS A 122 -4.92 -8.03 12.55
N ILE A 123 -3.95 -7.15 12.64
CA ILE A 123 -4.11 -5.72 12.42
C ILE A 123 -3.36 -5.40 11.13
N TRP A 124 -4.09 -4.91 10.14
CA TRP A 124 -3.55 -4.51 8.86
C TRP A 124 -3.48 -2.99 8.79
N MET A 125 -2.30 -2.45 8.54
CA MET A 125 -2.09 -1.03 8.36
C MET A 125 -1.70 -0.75 6.91
N PHE A 126 -2.58 -0.07 6.18
CA PHE A 126 -2.33 0.39 4.81
C PHE A 126 -1.89 1.84 4.84
N CYS A 127 -0.72 2.13 4.31
CA CYS A 127 -0.16 3.47 4.24
C CYS A 127 0.57 3.71 2.92
N GLY A 128 0.69 4.96 2.53
CA GLY A 128 1.50 5.38 1.40
C GLY A 128 2.95 5.61 1.79
N ASP A 129 3.85 5.56 0.81
CA ASP A 129 5.26 5.87 0.99
C ASP A 129 5.50 7.33 1.41
N GLY A 130 4.67 8.27 0.93
CA GLY A 130 4.70 9.66 1.37
C GLY A 130 4.32 9.84 2.84
N GLU A 131 3.42 9.01 3.37
CA GLU A 131 3.04 9.00 4.78
C GLU A 131 4.18 8.54 5.69
N MET A 132 5.13 7.77 5.16
CA MET A 132 6.28 7.30 5.93
C MET A 132 7.32 8.40 6.23
N ASP A 133 7.16 9.61 5.66
CA ASP A 133 7.98 10.77 6.03
C ASP A 133 7.52 11.44 7.33
N GLU A 134 6.29 11.15 7.79
CA GLU A 134 5.82 11.67 9.06
C GLU A 134 6.56 11.00 10.23
N PRO A 135 7.05 11.76 11.22
CA PRO A 135 7.77 11.20 12.36
C PRO A 135 6.99 10.11 13.10
N GLU A 136 5.67 10.26 13.19
CA GLU A 136 4.77 9.32 13.83
C GLU A 136 4.74 7.96 13.12
N SER A 137 4.87 7.96 11.81
CA SER A 137 4.86 6.70 11.01
C SER A 137 6.00 5.76 11.39
N LEU A 138 7.16 6.30 11.70
CA LEU A 138 8.35 5.54 12.06
C LEU A 138 8.62 5.51 13.57
N GLY A 139 7.93 6.36 14.34
CA GLY A 139 8.23 6.62 15.74
C GLY A 139 8.16 5.39 16.66
N ALA A 140 7.31 4.41 16.35
CA ALA A 140 7.10 3.24 17.19
C ALA A 140 7.46 1.91 16.52
N ILE A 141 8.08 1.89 15.34
CA ILE A 141 8.42 0.62 14.65
C ILE A 141 9.40 -0.24 15.43
N SER A 142 10.34 0.38 16.18
CA SER A 142 11.26 -0.35 17.06
C SER A 142 10.53 -0.97 18.25
N LEU A 143 9.49 -0.31 18.77
CA LEU A 143 8.62 -0.86 19.81
C LEU A 143 7.94 -2.13 19.33
N ALA A 144 7.32 -2.09 18.15
CA ALA A 144 6.62 -3.22 17.57
C ALA A 144 7.53 -4.46 17.44
N ALA A 145 8.76 -4.28 16.99
CA ALA A 145 9.73 -5.36 16.87
C ALA A 145 10.17 -5.90 18.25
N ARG A 146 10.49 -5.02 19.21
CA ARG A 146 10.90 -5.38 20.55
C ARG A 146 9.83 -6.17 21.29
N GLU A 147 8.58 -5.72 21.19
CA GLU A 147 7.41 -6.37 21.81
C GLU A 147 6.89 -7.57 21.00
N LYS A 148 7.54 -7.90 19.88
CA LYS A 148 7.19 -9.03 19.01
C LYS A 148 5.71 -9.04 18.63
N LEU A 149 5.23 -7.91 18.10
CA LEU A 149 3.84 -7.74 17.68
C LEU A 149 3.58 -8.50 16.35
N ASP A 150 3.53 -9.81 16.40
CA ASP A 150 3.33 -10.72 15.25
C ASP A 150 1.89 -10.72 14.69
N ASN A 151 0.99 -10.02 15.37
CA ASN A 151 -0.36 -9.75 14.94
C ASN A 151 -0.49 -8.48 14.06
N LEU A 152 0.59 -7.74 13.82
CA LEU A 152 0.61 -6.49 13.07
C LEU A 152 1.27 -6.66 11.71
N ILE A 153 0.60 -6.19 10.66
CA ILE A 153 1.08 -6.22 9.28
C ILE A 153 0.98 -4.81 8.68
N PHE A 154 2.10 -4.26 8.24
CA PHE A 154 2.13 -3.04 7.45
C PHE A 154 2.15 -3.36 5.96
N VAL A 155 1.27 -2.72 5.21
CA VAL A 155 1.23 -2.75 3.75
C VAL A 155 1.56 -1.34 3.25
N VAL A 156 2.81 -1.13 2.86
CA VAL A 156 3.27 0.16 2.37
C VAL A 156 3.15 0.21 0.84
N ASN A 157 2.21 1.01 0.35
CA ASN A 157 2.02 1.24 -1.08
C ASN A 157 3.03 2.27 -1.59
N CYS A 158 4.14 1.79 -2.16
CA CYS A 158 5.17 2.64 -2.77
C CYS A 158 4.77 3.03 -4.20
N ASN A 159 3.86 3.98 -4.33
CA ASN A 159 3.48 4.54 -5.62
C ASN A 159 4.41 5.66 -6.11
N LEU A 160 5.36 6.08 -5.27
CA LEU A 160 6.41 7.08 -5.54
C LEU A 160 5.88 8.51 -5.69
N GLN A 161 4.63 8.77 -5.30
CA GLN A 161 3.92 10.04 -5.53
C GLN A 161 3.45 10.68 -4.24
N ARG A 162 3.58 12.01 -4.18
CA ARG A 162 2.82 12.90 -3.30
C ARG A 162 1.87 13.76 -4.15
N LEU A 163 1.07 14.59 -3.49
CA LEU A 163 0.19 15.53 -4.18
C LEU A 163 0.95 16.54 -5.04
N ASP A 164 2.13 16.93 -4.60
CA ASP A 164 2.97 17.99 -5.17
C ASP A 164 4.19 17.48 -5.94
N GLY A 165 4.38 16.17 -6.04
CA GLY A 165 5.52 15.60 -6.77
C GLY A 165 5.97 14.23 -6.28
N PRO A 166 7.20 13.82 -6.63
CA PRO A 166 7.74 12.53 -6.21
C PRO A 166 8.09 12.53 -4.71
N VAL A 167 7.90 11.39 -4.04
CA VAL A 167 8.32 11.20 -2.63
C VAL A 167 9.85 11.37 -2.52
N ARG A 168 10.58 10.76 -3.45
CA ARG A 168 12.03 10.93 -3.60
C ARG A 168 12.35 11.20 -5.07
N GLY A 169 13.00 12.33 -5.36
CA GLY A 169 13.49 12.62 -6.72
C GLY A 169 14.75 11.85 -7.06
N ASN A 170 15.71 11.82 -6.12
CA ASN A 170 17.09 11.40 -6.32
C ASN A 170 17.47 10.11 -5.59
N SER A 171 16.51 9.38 -5.01
CA SER A 171 16.77 8.12 -4.32
C SER A 171 15.66 7.09 -4.57
N ARG A 172 15.59 6.03 -3.79
CA ARG A 172 14.66 4.91 -3.96
C ARG A 172 13.95 4.64 -2.64
N ILE A 173 12.78 5.23 -2.47
CA ILE A 173 12.02 5.17 -1.20
C ILE A 173 11.74 3.73 -0.75
N ALA A 174 11.39 2.82 -1.66
CA ALA A 174 11.13 1.43 -1.30
C ALA A 174 12.37 0.74 -0.70
N THR A 175 13.58 1.07 -1.19
CA THR A 175 14.84 0.55 -0.64
C THR A 175 15.14 1.14 0.72
N GLU A 176 14.93 2.46 0.87
CA GLU A 176 15.13 3.16 2.15
C GLU A 176 14.22 2.60 3.23
N LEU A 177 12.92 2.52 2.96
CA LEU A 177 11.95 1.98 3.91
C LEU A 177 12.24 0.52 4.27
N ALA A 178 12.55 -0.32 3.28
CA ALA A 178 12.93 -1.70 3.54
C ALA A 178 14.15 -1.82 4.47
N ALA A 179 15.13 -0.93 4.33
CA ALA A 179 16.30 -0.89 5.20
C ALA A 179 15.94 -0.44 6.63
N ILE A 180 15.11 0.60 6.76
CA ILE A 180 14.64 1.11 8.06
C ILE A 180 13.88 0.03 8.84
N PHE A 181 12.89 -0.60 8.21
CA PHE A 181 12.09 -1.65 8.86
C PHE A 181 12.94 -2.88 9.23
N LYS A 182 13.85 -3.31 8.34
CA LYS A 182 14.78 -4.40 8.65
C LYS A 182 15.70 -4.07 9.81
N ALA A 183 16.26 -2.85 9.84
CA ALA A 183 17.11 -2.39 10.93
C ALA A 183 16.36 -2.33 12.27
N ALA A 184 15.06 -2.01 12.23
CA ALA A 184 14.18 -2.04 13.40
C ALA A 184 13.77 -3.46 13.83
N GLY A 185 14.11 -4.51 13.07
CA GLY A 185 13.83 -5.92 13.42
C GLY A 185 12.56 -6.50 12.81
N TRP A 186 11.96 -5.83 11.81
CA TRP A 186 10.80 -6.34 11.10
C TRP A 186 11.17 -7.38 10.04
N ASN A 187 10.26 -8.32 9.80
CA ASN A 187 10.30 -9.15 8.60
C ASN A 187 9.75 -8.37 7.41
N VAL A 188 10.59 -8.11 6.41
CA VAL A 188 10.24 -7.26 5.27
C VAL A 188 10.18 -8.05 3.99
N ILE A 189 9.02 -8.03 3.36
CA ILE A 189 8.77 -8.61 2.03
C ILE A 189 8.69 -7.48 1.01
N ASN A 190 9.58 -7.50 0.01
CA ASN A 190 9.57 -6.54 -1.08
C ASN A 190 8.82 -7.12 -2.28
N LEU A 191 7.69 -6.53 -2.61
CA LEU A 191 6.88 -6.88 -3.76
C LEU A 191 6.95 -5.76 -4.80
N ILE A 192 8.00 -5.77 -5.64
CA ILE A 192 8.28 -4.67 -6.57
C ILE A 192 7.87 -5.02 -8.00
N TRP A 193 8.18 -6.24 -8.45
CA TRP A 193 8.05 -6.64 -9.85
C TRP A 193 6.92 -7.64 -10.04
N GLY A 194 6.05 -7.38 -11.03
CA GLY A 194 5.01 -8.32 -11.43
C GLY A 194 5.60 -9.55 -12.18
N ARG A 195 4.82 -10.59 -12.33
CA ARG A 195 5.25 -11.89 -12.92
C ARG A 195 5.79 -11.80 -14.35
N LYS A 196 5.38 -10.79 -15.14
CA LYS A 196 5.91 -10.60 -16.50
C LYS A 196 7.42 -10.30 -16.49
N TRP A 197 7.95 -9.71 -15.42
CA TRP A 197 9.38 -9.48 -15.21
C TRP A 197 10.16 -10.77 -14.94
N ASP A 198 9.52 -11.83 -14.45
CA ASP A 198 10.21 -13.08 -14.09
C ASP A 198 10.95 -13.71 -15.26
N LYS A 199 10.41 -13.59 -16.49
CA LYS A 199 11.08 -14.07 -17.70
C LYS A 199 12.35 -13.29 -18.00
N LEU A 200 12.32 -11.97 -17.80
CA LEU A 200 13.48 -11.10 -18.01
C LEU A 200 14.55 -11.38 -16.97
N PHE A 201 14.17 -11.51 -15.70
CA PHE A 201 15.12 -11.86 -14.63
C PHE A 201 15.79 -13.22 -14.85
N ARG A 202 15.07 -14.21 -15.37
CA ARG A 202 15.65 -15.52 -15.70
C ARG A 202 16.63 -15.45 -16.88
N LYS A 203 16.41 -14.55 -17.82
CA LYS A 203 17.30 -14.34 -18.97
C LYS A 203 18.50 -13.48 -18.63
N ASP A 204 18.44 -12.69 -17.58
CA ASP A 204 19.50 -11.75 -17.16
C ASP A 204 20.65 -12.47 -16.45
N THR A 205 21.39 -13.30 -17.19
CA THR A 205 22.54 -14.05 -16.65
C THR A 205 23.75 -13.19 -16.33
N LYS A 206 23.80 -11.99 -16.92
CA LYS A 206 24.89 -11.01 -16.73
C LYS A 206 24.61 -9.98 -15.64
N GLY A 207 23.39 -9.94 -15.09
CA GLY A 207 22.99 -8.97 -14.08
C GLY A 207 22.76 -7.55 -14.59
N ALA A 208 22.63 -7.38 -15.91
CA ALA A 208 22.44 -6.06 -16.54
C ALA A 208 21.11 -5.42 -16.13
N LEU A 209 20.04 -6.21 -16.04
CA LEU A 209 18.74 -5.76 -15.58
C LEU A 209 18.80 -5.31 -14.11
N ARG A 210 19.45 -6.09 -13.26
CA ARG A 210 19.68 -5.70 -11.86
C ARG A 210 20.49 -4.41 -11.76
N TRP A 211 21.48 -4.26 -12.62
CA TRP A 211 22.30 -3.04 -12.63
C TRP A 211 21.46 -1.82 -12.97
N ILE A 212 20.67 -1.84 -14.06
CA ILE A 212 19.84 -0.68 -14.43
C ILE A 212 18.77 -0.39 -13.36
N ILE A 213 18.15 -1.40 -12.75
CA ILE A 213 17.21 -1.24 -11.66
C ILE A 213 17.86 -0.52 -10.48
N ASN A 214 19.06 -0.94 -10.09
CA ASN A 214 19.78 -0.34 -8.97
C ASN A 214 20.31 1.08 -9.26
N ASN A 215 20.47 1.43 -10.52
CA ASN A 215 20.92 2.75 -10.97
C ASN A 215 19.80 3.61 -11.55
N THR A 216 18.55 3.30 -11.21
CA THR A 216 17.39 4.10 -11.60
C THR A 216 16.70 4.62 -10.34
N VAL A 217 16.57 5.94 -10.24
CA VAL A 217 15.91 6.62 -9.11
C VAL A 217 14.39 6.75 -9.33
N ASP A 218 13.66 7.02 -8.27
CA ASP A 218 12.20 7.08 -8.29
C ASP A 218 11.65 8.12 -9.27
N GLY A 219 12.28 9.28 -9.38
CA GLY A 219 11.89 10.31 -10.34
C GLY A 219 11.99 9.87 -11.80
N GLU A 220 12.94 8.99 -12.14
CA GLU A 220 13.01 8.40 -13.47
C GLU A 220 11.92 7.34 -13.69
N TYR A 221 11.65 6.49 -12.65
CA TYR A 221 10.62 5.44 -12.75
C TYR A 221 9.23 5.98 -13.05
N GLN A 222 8.89 7.15 -12.54
CA GLN A 222 7.63 7.81 -12.83
C GLN A 222 7.48 8.15 -14.32
N ASN A 223 8.56 8.64 -14.93
CA ASN A 223 8.56 8.97 -16.35
C ASN A 223 8.34 7.76 -17.26
N PHE A 224 8.86 6.59 -16.88
CA PHE A 224 8.73 5.39 -17.71
C PHE A 224 7.28 4.96 -17.87
N LYS A 225 6.50 4.94 -16.79
CA LYS A 225 5.08 4.59 -16.88
C LYS A 225 4.25 5.66 -17.59
N ALA A 226 4.55 6.93 -17.34
CA ALA A 226 3.80 8.05 -17.93
C ALA A 226 4.05 8.21 -19.45
N LYS A 227 5.23 7.83 -19.95
CA LYS A 227 5.65 8.03 -21.34
C LYS A 227 5.59 6.77 -22.21
N GLY A 228 5.12 5.64 -21.64
CA GLY A 228 4.87 4.40 -22.36
C GLY A 228 6.07 3.54 -22.72
N GLY A 229 5.81 2.47 -23.46
CA GLY A 229 6.77 1.40 -23.73
C GLY A 229 7.97 1.82 -24.57
N ALA A 230 7.76 2.58 -25.63
CA ALA A 230 8.85 3.09 -26.48
C ALA A 230 9.88 3.93 -25.67
N TYR A 231 9.38 4.80 -24.81
CA TYR A 231 10.22 5.61 -23.94
C TYR A 231 10.99 4.73 -22.94
N THR A 232 10.31 3.76 -22.33
CA THR A 232 10.89 2.79 -21.39
C THR A 232 11.98 1.94 -22.06
N ARG A 233 11.74 1.45 -23.26
CA ARG A 233 12.74 0.74 -24.07
C ARG A 233 14.02 1.56 -24.21
N LYS A 234 13.88 2.80 -24.67
CA LYS A 234 15.00 3.69 -24.96
C LYS A 234 15.74 4.15 -23.70
N HIS A 235 15.03 4.58 -22.68
CA HIS A 235 15.59 5.31 -21.54
C HIS A 235 15.82 4.46 -20.29
N PHE A 236 15.14 3.32 -20.14
CA PHE A 236 15.38 2.35 -19.06
C PHE A 236 16.27 1.21 -19.54
N PHE A 237 15.76 0.39 -20.48
CA PHE A 237 16.54 -0.74 -20.99
C PHE A 237 17.76 -0.30 -21.79
N GLY A 238 17.69 0.82 -22.49
CA GLY A 238 18.81 1.42 -23.22
C GLY A 238 19.96 1.91 -22.37
N LYS A 239 19.83 1.95 -21.03
CA LYS A 239 20.96 2.29 -20.13
C LYS A 239 22.09 1.25 -20.17
N HIS A 240 21.82 0.03 -20.59
CA HIS A 240 22.79 -1.05 -20.65
C HIS A 240 22.54 -1.96 -21.88
N PRO A 241 23.55 -2.22 -22.74
CA PRO A 241 23.36 -3.00 -23.96
C PRO A 241 22.75 -4.38 -23.71
N ASP A 242 23.23 -5.11 -22.70
CA ASP A 242 22.71 -6.45 -22.39
C ASP A 242 21.27 -6.41 -21.83
N ALA A 243 20.87 -5.32 -21.18
CA ALA A 243 19.49 -5.14 -20.73
C ALA A 243 18.56 -4.81 -21.92
N PHE A 244 19.03 -4.01 -22.86
CA PHE A 244 18.30 -3.73 -24.10
C PHE A 244 18.06 -5.01 -24.92
N GLU A 245 19.07 -5.89 -24.99
CA GLU A 245 18.98 -7.19 -25.68
C GLU A 245 17.88 -8.08 -25.09
N LEU A 246 17.59 -8.00 -23.79
CA LEU A 246 16.52 -8.77 -23.16
C LEU A 246 15.12 -8.43 -23.68
N VAL A 247 14.92 -7.24 -24.21
CA VAL A 247 13.63 -6.73 -24.67
C VAL A 247 13.59 -6.40 -26.16
N LYS A 248 14.62 -6.75 -26.94
CA LYS A 248 14.70 -6.40 -28.35
C LYS A 248 13.54 -6.94 -29.19
N ASP A 249 13.05 -8.14 -28.86
CA ASP A 249 11.99 -8.82 -29.59
C ASP A 249 10.60 -8.54 -28.99
N MET A 250 10.49 -7.77 -27.91
CA MET A 250 9.22 -7.34 -27.32
C MET A 250 8.67 -6.15 -28.07
N THR A 251 7.35 -6.03 -28.16
CA THR A 251 6.71 -4.79 -28.65
C THR A 251 6.75 -3.70 -27.59
N ASP A 252 6.45 -2.48 -27.95
CA ASP A 252 6.39 -1.38 -26.96
C ASP A 252 5.21 -1.56 -26.02
N GLU A 253 4.10 -2.12 -26.50
CA GLU A 253 2.93 -2.48 -25.69
C GLU A 253 3.28 -3.56 -24.65
N GLU A 254 4.03 -4.59 -25.05
CA GLU A 254 4.50 -5.63 -24.13
C GLU A 254 5.42 -5.07 -23.04
N ILE A 255 6.25 -4.06 -23.37
CA ILE A 255 7.10 -3.37 -22.38
C ILE A 255 6.24 -2.52 -21.45
N GLU A 256 5.22 -1.83 -21.95
CA GLU A 256 4.29 -1.04 -21.15
C GLU A 256 3.49 -1.89 -20.17
N GLU A 257 3.19 -3.14 -20.55
CA GLU A 257 2.51 -4.13 -19.70
C GLU A 257 3.39 -4.75 -18.59
N LEU A 258 4.67 -4.42 -18.52
CA LEU A 258 5.55 -4.83 -17.42
C LEU A 258 5.15 -4.10 -16.13
N ASN A 259 4.17 -4.65 -15.44
CA ASN A 259 3.57 -4.05 -14.26
C ASN A 259 4.42 -4.27 -13.00
N ARG A 260 4.18 -3.42 -11.99
CA ARG A 260 4.73 -3.58 -10.64
C ARG A 260 4.01 -4.68 -9.89
N GLY A 261 4.68 -5.24 -8.87
CA GLY A 261 4.16 -6.36 -8.07
C GLY A 261 2.85 -6.08 -7.37
N GLY A 262 2.66 -4.86 -6.85
CA GLY A 262 1.42 -4.43 -6.20
C GLY A 262 0.19 -4.35 -7.13
N HIS A 263 0.37 -4.53 -8.45
CA HIS A 263 -0.71 -4.65 -9.45
C HIS A 263 -0.84 -6.07 -10.00
N ASP A 264 -0.15 -7.05 -9.41
CA ASP A 264 -0.20 -8.43 -9.84
C ASP A 264 -0.78 -9.32 -8.73
N PRO A 265 -2.07 -9.71 -8.84
CA PRO A 265 -2.74 -10.45 -7.77
C PRO A 265 -2.10 -11.82 -7.47
N LEU A 266 -1.37 -12.40 -8.43
CA LEU A 266 -0.66 -13.66 -8.19
C LEU A 266 0.72 -13.48 -7.53
N LYS A 267 1.18 -12.25 -7.41
CA LYS A 267 2.41 -11.91 -6.68
C LYS A 267 2.12 -11.49 -5.24
N ILE A 268 0.97 -10.85 -5.03
CA ILE A 268 0.46 -10.50 -3.70
C ILE A 268 0.05 -11.76 -2.96
#